data_08860911793b95de043edcfb9a960638
#
_entry.id   08860911793b95de043edcfb9a960638
#
_cell.length_a   1.000
_cell.length_b   1.000
_cell.length_c   1.000
_cell.angle_alpha   90.00
_cell.angle_beta   90.00
_cell.angle_gamma   90.00
#
_symmetry.space_group_name_H-M   'P 1'
#
loop_
_entity.id
_entity.type
_entity.pdbx_description
1 polymer ?
#
loop_
_entity_poly.entity_id
_entity_poly.type
_entity_poly.pdbx_seq_one_letter_code
_entity_poly.pdbx_strand_id
1 'polypeptide(L)'
;LVTGRPDYIPLGSTANKQGRVAGENAAGGQAMFGGVVGSMVVRCFGLVVATTGLTAAQARALDYDVQETTIQAQDIAHYFPGAADIHVKLIADGKTNRLLGGQIVGQRGVAKRVDVLATALHNRLTIADLQGLDLTYAPPVAPVWDPILIAANVAAR
;
A
#
# COMPACT_ATOMS: atom_id res chain seq x y z
N LEU A 1 8.56 8.14 5.10
CA LEU A 1 7.68 9.18 4.51
C LEU A 1 6.39 9.36 5.30
N VAL A 2 5.75 8.30 5.76
CA VAL A 2 4.44 8.38 6.44
C VAL A 2 4.53 9.19 7.73
N THR A 3 5.53 8.91 8.57
CA THR A 3 5.72 9.51 9.90
C THR A 3 6.57 10.77 9.90
N GLY A 4 7.38 10.99 8.87
CA GLY A 4 8.41 12.04 8.86
C GLY A 4 9.59 11.77 9.80
N ARG A 5 9.67 10.59 10.44
CA ARG A 5 10.72 10.23 11.40
C ARG A 5 11.71 9.23 10.77
N PRO A 6 12.98 9.21 11.22
CA PRO A 6 13.90 8.14 10.89
C PRO A 6 13.38 6.77 11.31
N ASP A 7 13.61 5.76 10.48
CA ASP A 7 13.21 4.38 10.76
C ASP A 7 14.21 3.41 10.12
N TYR A 8 14.26 2.17 10.63
CA TYR A 8 15.09 1.11 10.09
C TYR A 8 14.24 0.19 9.21
N ILE A 9 14.42 0.31 7.89
CA ILE A 9 13.66 -0.46 6.88
C ILE A 9 14.65 -1.28 6.04
N PRO A 10 15.03 -2.51 6.46
CA PRO A 10 16.06 -3.32 5.82
C PRO A 10 15.52 -4.04 4.57
N LEU A 11 15.14 -3.28 3.56
CA LEU A 11 14.62 -3.78 2.29
C LEU A 11 15.59 -3.48 1.14
N GLY A 12 15.70 -4.41 0.20
CA GLY A 12 16.57 -4.27 -0.97
C GLY A 12 16.28 -3.03 -1.82
N SER A 13 15.00 -2.66 -1.98
CA SER A 13 14.58 -1.43 -2.66
C SER A 13 15.05 -0.16 -1.95
N THR A 14 15.00 -0.15 -0.61
CA THR A 14 15.52 0.94 0.23
C THR A 14 17.03 1.04 0.11
N ALA A 15 17.74 -0.08 0.27
CA ALA A 15 19.20 -0.14 0.17
C ALA A 15 19.70 0.34 -1.20
N ASN A 16 19.01 -0.05 -2.28
CA ASN A 16 19.37 0.38 -3.64
C ASN A 16 19.25 1.91 -3.83
N LYS A 17 18.16 2.49 -3.34
CA LYS A 17 17.95 3.95 -3.40
C LYS A 17 19.00 4.71 -2.57
N GLN A 18 19.29 4.24 -1.36
CA GLN A 18 20.32 4.84 -0.50
C GLN A 18 21.71 4.68 -1.10
N GLY A 19 22.02 3.52 -1.68
CA GLY A 19 23.29 3.29 -2.36
C GLY A 19 23.52 4.23 -3.54
N ARG A 20 22.49 4.55 -4.31
CA ARG A 20 22.57 5.55 -5.39
C ARG A 20 22.91 6.94 -4.86
N VAL A 21 22.21 7.40 -3.82
CA VAL A 21 22.47 8.69 -3.18
C VAL A 21 23.89 8.74 -2.61
N ALA A 22 24.32 7.66 -1.94
CA ALA A 22 25.67 7.57 -1.38
C ALA A 22 26.75 7.61 -2.48
N GLY A 23 26.56 6.85 -3.58
CA GLY A 23 27.48 6.84 -4.70
C GLY A 23 27.59 8.19 -5.42
N GLU A 24 26.45 8.86 -5.64
CA GLU A 24 26.44 10.20 -6.23
C GLU A 24 27.19 11.21 -5.36
N ASN A 25 26.94 11.21 -4.05
CA ASN A 25 27.62 12.13 -3.12
C ASN A 25 29.10 11.81 -2.97
N ALA A 26 29.49 10.55 -3.01
CA ALA A 26 30.90 10.16 -3.00
C ALA A 26 31.65 10.65 -4.26
N ALA A 27 30.94 10.84 -5.37
CA ALA A 27 31.47 11.42 -6.60
C ALA A 27 31.40 12.95 -6.64
N GLY A 28 31.06 13.63 -5.53
CA GLY A 28 30.98 15.10 -5.44
C GLY A 28 29.59 15.67 -5.71
N GLY A 29 28.55 14.83 -5.86
CA GLY A 29 27.16 15.26 -5.99
C GLY A 29 26.53 15.73 -4.66
N GLN A 30 25.27 16.16 -4.73
CA GLN A 30 24.47 16.64 -3.58
C GLN A 30 23.08 16.01 -3.56
N ALA A 31 22.97 14.71 -3.86
CA ALA A 31 21.71 13.99 -3.83
C ALA A 31 21.17 13.85 -2.41
N MET A 32 19.85 13.90 -2.28
CA MET A 32 19.16 13.69 -1.01
C MET A 32 18.29 12.43 -1.06
N PHE A 33 18.33 11.65 0.02
CA PHE A 33 17.42 10.52 0.17
C PHE A 33 16.05 11.00 0.64
N GLY A 34 15.05 10.97 -0.25
CA GLY A 34 13.68 11.45 0.03
C GLY A 34 12.84 10.54 0.95
N GLY A 35 13.42 9.45 1.47
CA GLY A 35 12.71 8.48 2.29
C GLY A 35 11.89 7.46 1.50
N VAL A 36 11.26 6.55 2.22
CA VAL A 36 10.44 5.45 1.67
C VAL A 36 9.18 5.25 2.51
N VAL A 37 8.20 4.53 1.96
CA VAL A 37 6.97 4.14 2.67
C VAL A 37 7.04 2.71 3.23
N GLY A 38 8.13 1.98 3.00
CA GLY A 38 8.34 0.65 3.54
C GLY A 38 7.52 -0.44 2.86
N SER A 39 7.35 -0.38 1.53
CA SER A 39 6.60 -1.39 0.78
C SER A 39 7.37 -2.70 0.69
N MET A 40 6.70 -3.81 1.01
CA MET A 40 7.27 -5.13 0.89
C MET A 40 6.23 -6.14 0.39
N VAL A 41 6.70 -7.17 -0.29
CA VAL A 41 5.90 -8.29 -0.77
C VAL A 41 6.66 -9.59 -0.59
N VAL A 42 5.94 -10.64 -0.23
CA VAL A 42 6.46 -12.00 -0.13
C VAL A 42 5.48 -12.98 -0.73
N ARG A 43 5.98 -14.00 -1.40
CA ARG A 43 5.20 -15.16 -1.81
C ARG A 43 5.47 -16.31 -0.85
N CYS A 44 4.39 -16.83 -0.27
CA CYS A 44 4.41 -17.98 0.65
C CYS A 44 3.47 -19.04 0.11
N PHE A 45 4.03 -20.14 -0.43
CA PHE A 45 3.29 -21.18 -1.14
C PHE A 45 2.41 -20.61 -2.28
N GLY A 46 1.09 -20.78 -2.19
CA GLY A 46 0.11 -20.27 -3.16
C GLY A 46 -0.37 -18.85 -2.90
N LEU A 47 0.08 -18.20 -1.81
CA LEU A 47 -0.35 -16.87 -1.42
C LEU A 47 0.76 -15.84 -1.63
N VAL A 48 0.34 -14.63 -1.96
CA VAL A 48 1.17 -13.41 -1.97
C VAL A 48 0.67 -12.52 -0.83
N VAL A 49 1.58 -12.06 -0.01
CA VAL A 49 1.32 -11.14 1.11
C VAL A 49 2.12 -9.87 0.89
N ALA A 50 1.47 -8.72 0.95
CA ALA A 50 2.14 -7.43 0.78
C ALA A 50 1.67 -6.42 1.82
N THR A 51 2.56 -5.49 2.14
CA THR A 51 2.27 -4.38 3.06
C THR A 51 2.99 -3.12 2.59
N THR A 52 2.44 -1.97 2.94
CA THR A 52 3.06 -0.66 2.74
C THR A 52 2.60 0.32 3.82
N GLY A 53 3.45 1.25 4.21
CA GLY A 53 3.16 2.19 5.30
C GLY A 53 3.14 1.53 6.67
N LEU A 54 2.30 2.02 7.57
CA LEU A 54 2.20 1.57 8.95
C LEU A 54 1.23 0.40 9.09
N THR A 55 1.53 -0.51 9.99
CA THR A 55 0.53 -1.40 10.58
C THR A 55 -0.32 -0.62 11.60
N ALA A 56 -1.51 -1.14 11.93
CA ALA A 56 -2.35 -0.52 12.95
C ALA A 56 -1.65 -0.40 14.31
N ALA A 57 -0.87 -1.41 14.70
CA ALA A 57 -0.09 -1.39 15.93
C ALA A 57 0.98 -0.28 15.92
N GLN A 58 1.71 -0.12 14.81
CA GLN A 58 2.69 0.95 14.65
C GLN A 58 2.02 2.35 14.66
N ALA A 59 0.89 2.49 13.97
CA ALA A 59 0.15 3.75 13.96
C ALA A 59 -0.34 4.13 15.35
N ARG A 60 -0.90 3.19 16.13
CA ARG A 60 -1.30 3.43 17.53
C ARG A 60 -0.11 3.80 18.42
N ALA A 61 1.04 3.13 18.24
CA ALA A 61 2.26 3.44 19.01
C ALA A 61 2.83 4.83 18.70
N LEU A 62 2.37 5.46 17.62
CA LEU A 62 2.71 6.82 17.21
C LEU A 62 1.57 7.84 17.50
N ASP A 63 0.61 7.45 18.33
CA ASP A 63 -0.51 8.29 18.79
C ASP A 63 -1.48 8.75 17.67
N TYR A 64 -1.54 8.00 16.55
CA TYR A 64 -2.58 8.22 15.55
C TYR A 64 -3.94 7.72 16.06
N ASP A 65 -5.01 8.41 15.66
CA ASP A 65 -6.38 7.94 15.82
C ASP A 65 -6.68 6.91 14.72
N VAL A 66 -6.47 5.63 15.02
CA VAL A 66 -6.41 4.57 14.02
C VAL A 66 -7.80 4.05 13.66
N GLN A 67 -8.18 4.23 12.42
CA GLN A 67 -9.30 3.53 11.77
C GLN A 67 -8.77 2.37 10.92
N GLU A 68 -9.34 1.19 11.13
CA GLU A 68 -9.01 -0.03 10.40
C GLU A 68 -10.21 -0.51 9.60
N THR A 69 -10.02 -0.75 8.32
CA THR A 69 -11.03 -1.36 7.45
C THR A 69 -10.46 -2.59 6.80
N THR A 70 -11.14 -3.71 6.92
CA THR A 70 -10.75 -4.97 6.26
C THR A 70 -11.92 -5.47 5.42
N ILE A 71 -11.64 -5.81 4.17
CA ILE A 71 -12.62 -6.40 3.25
C ILE A 71 -12.07 -7.68 2.62
N GLN A 72 -12.98 -8.52 2.18
CA GLN A 72 -12.74 -9.62 1.26
C GLN A 72 -13.46 -9.30 -0.06
N ALA A 73 -12.79 -9.53 -1.18
CA ALA A 73 -13.31 -9.33 -2.52
C ALA A 73 -12.73 -10.38 -3.47
N GLN A 74 -13.04 -10.31 -4.76
CA GLN A 74 -12.42 -11.13 -5.79
C GLN A 74 -11.28 -10.37 -6.47
N ASP A 75 -10.22 -11.10 -6.83
CA ASP A 75 -9.03 -10.53 -7.48
C ASP A 75 -9.27 -10.10 -8.94
N ILE A 76 -10.23 -10.75 -9.62
CA ILE A 76 -10.73 -10.46 -10.97
C ILE A 76 -12.27 -10.44 -10.95
N ALA A 77 -12.92 -10.23 -12.10
CA ALA A 77 -14.38 -10.28 -12.18
C ALA A 77 -14.91 -11.63 -11.69
N HIS A 78 -15.87 -11.62 -10.75
CA HIS A 78 -16.36 -12.82 -10.04
C HIS A 78 -16.92 -13.91 -10.97
N TYR A 79 -17.47 -13.51 -12.12
CA TYR A 79 -17.99 -14.44 -13.14
C TYR A 79 -16.91 -14.98 -14.07
N PHE A 80 -15.68 -14.48 -13.99
CA PHE A 80 -14.60 -14.94 -14.85
C PHE A 80 -13.93 -16.19 -14.24
N PRO A 81 -13.64 -17.24 -15.05
CA PRO A 81 -13.06 -18.48 -14.54
C PRO A 81 -11.74 -18.25 -13.80
N GLY A 82 -11.63 -18.87 -12.63
CA GLY A 82 -10.44 -18.79 -11.80
C GLY A 82 -10.36 -17.54 -10.91
N ALA A 83 -11.44 -16.80 -10.71
CA ALA A 83 -11.52 -15.75 -9.69
C ALA A 83 -11.19 -16.34 -8.32
N ALA A 84 -10.40 -15.62 -7.52
CA ALA A 84 -9.94 -16.03 -6.20
C ALA A 84 -10.09 -14.88 -5.19
N ASP A 85 -10.22 -15.26 -3.92
CA ASP A 85 -10.35 -14.28 -2.86
C ASP A 85 -9.08 -13.45 -2.69
N ILE A 86 -9.28 -12.17 -2.45
CA ILE A 86 -8.27 -11.21 -2.05
C ILE A 86 -8.77 -10.43 -0.82
N HIS A 87 -7.91 -10.29 0.17
CA HIS A 87 -8.18 -9.53 1.38
C HIS A 87 -7.40 -8.22 1.34
N VAL A 88 -8.08 -7.12 1.61
CA VAL A 88 -7.46 -5.79 1.67
C VAL A 88 -7.77 -5.18 3.02
N LYS A 89 -6.72 -4.74 3.71
CA LYS A 89 -6.80 -3.96 4.94
C LYS A 89 -6.24 -2.56 4.67
N LEU A 90 -7.02 -1.54 5.00
CA LEU A 90 -6.60 -0.15 5.01
C LEU A 90 -6.48 0.35 6.45
N ILE A 91 -5.49 1.21 6.68
CA ILE A 91 -5.25 1.89 7.95
C ILE A 91 -5.24 3.38 7.65
N ALA A 92 -6.13 4.12 8.31
CA ALA A 92 -6.28 5.55 8.15
C ALA A 92 -6.21 6.27 9.50
N ASP A 93 -5.89 7.54 9.48
CA ASP A 93 -6.00 8.44 10.61
C ASP A 93 -7.43 8.98 10.71
N GLY A 94 -8.15 8.68 11.79
CA GLY A 94 -9.53 9.07 12.00
C GLY A 94 -9.76 10.57 12.06
N LYS A 95 -8.73 11.35 12.36
CA LYS A 95 -8.83 12.82 12.42
C LYS A 95 -8.73 13.48 11.04
N THR A 96 -7.89 12.94 10.18
CA THR A 96 -7.56 13.55 8.89
C THR A 96 -8.05 12.75 7.70
N ASN A 97 -8.55 11.53 7.91
CA ASN A 97 -8.86 10.53 6.89
C ASN A 97 -7.67 10.18 5.97
N ARG A 98 -6.44 10.54 6.36
CA ARG A 98 -5.24 10.25 5.59
C ARG A 98 -4.92 8.76 5.65
N LEU A 99 -4.59 8.16 4.52
CA LEU A 99 -4.06 6.81 4.48
C LEU A 99 -2.73 6.75 5.23
N LEU A 100 -2.58 5.82 6.16
CA LEU A 100 -1.36 5.56 6.93
C LEU A 100 -0.67 4.28 6.51
N GLY A 101 -1.41 3.31 5.98
CA GLY A 101 -0.86 2.03 5.55
C GLY A 101 -1.91 1.09 4.98
N GLY A 102 -1.43 -0.06 4.49
CA GLY A 102 -2.31 -1.12 4.01
C GLY A 102 -1.62 -2.45 3.86
N GLN A 103 -2.39 -3.53 4.01
CA GLN A 103 -1.96 -4.90 3.81
C GLN A 103 -2.90 -5.59 2.83
N ILE A 104 -2.33 -6.43 1.97
CA ILE A 104 -3.09 -7.18 0.96
C ILE A 104 -2.60 -8.62 0.96
N VAL A 105 -3.54 -9.55 0.96
CA VAL A 105 -3.28 -11.00 0.87
C VAL A 105 -4.17 -11.61 -0.19
N GLY A 106 -3.60 -12.42 -1.07
CA GLY A 106 -4.34 -13.12 -2.12
C GLY A 106 -3.43 -13.99 -2.97
N GLN A 107 -3.97 -14.60 -4.01
CA GLN A 107 -3.18 -15.43 -4.93
C GLN A 107 -2.54 -14.61 -6.05
N ARG A 108 -3.23 -13.58 -6.55
CA ARG A 108 -2.85 -12.76 -7.70
C ARG A 108 -3.19 -11.29 -7.49
N GLY A 109 -2.55 -10.41 -8.25
CA GLY A 109 -2.86 -8.99 -8.28
C GLY A 109 -2.51 -8.22 -6.98
N VAL A 110 -1.84 -8.86 -6.03
CA VAL A 110 -1.47 -8.28 -4.73
C VAL A 110 -0.40 -7.20 -4.88
N ALA A 111 0.69 -7.50 -5.60
CA ALA A 111 1.80 -6.56 -5.79
C ALA A 111 1.33 -5.29 -6.53
N LYS A 112 0.57 -5.45 -7.63
CA LYS A 112 -0.04 -4.33 -8.36
C LYS A 112 -0.81 -3.39 -7.41
N ARG A 113 -1.61 -3.96 -6.52
CA ARG A 113 -2.49 -3.20 -5.63
C ARG A 113 -1.75 -2.55 -4.46
N VAL A 114 -0.76 -3.22 -3.89
CA VAL A 114 0.06 -2.59 -2.86
C VAL A 114 0.88 -1.42 -3.41
N ASP A 115 1.27 -1.44 -4.68
CA ASP A 115 1.95 -0.32 -5.33
C ASP A 115 1.03 0.90 -5.52
N VAL A 116 -0.27 0.69 -5.75
CA VAL A 116 -1.27 1.77 -5.73
C VAL A 116 -1.33 2.40 -4.34
N LEU A 117 -1.40 1.60 -3.27
CA LEU A 117 -1.39 2.11 -1.90
C LEU A 117 -0.06 2.81 -1.56
N ALA A 118 1.07 2.28 -2.01
CA ALA A 118 2.38 2.91 -1.83
C ALA A 118 2.45 4.29 -2.52
N THR A 119 1.89 4.40 -3.72
CA THR A 119 1.76 5.67 -4.45
C THR A 119 0.86 6.65 -3.70
N ALA A 120 -0.26 6.17 -3.18
CA ALA A 120 -1.18 6.96 -2.37
C ALA A 120 -0.51 7.50 -1.10
N LEU A 121 0.24 6.65 -0.39
CA LEU A 121 1.02 7.04 0.80
C LEU A 121 2.10 8.07 0.48
N HIS A 122 2.81 7.89 -0.64
CA HIS A 122 3.83 8.83 -1.10
C HIS A 122 3.25 10.22 -1.34
N ASN A 123 2.05 10.28 -1.91
CA ASN A 123 1.32 11.52 -2.18
C ASN A 123 0.40 11.98 -1.03
N ARG A 124 0.44 11.29 0.13
CA ARG A 124 -0.36 11.62 1.32
C ARG A 124 -1.87 11.66 1.08
N LEU A 125 -2.36 10.80 0.21
CA LEU A 125 -3.76 10.73 -0.14
C LEU A 125 -4.64 10.32 1.06
N THR A 126 -5.87 10.78 1.02
CA THR A 126 -6.94 10.41 1.96
C THR A 126 -7.73 9.20 1.47
N ILE A 127 -8.60 8.66 2.31
CA ILE A 127 -9.57 7.62 1.91
C ILE A 127 -10.50 8.13 0.79
N ALA A 128 -10.90 9.40 0.84
CA ALA A 128 -11.73 10.01 -0.20
C ALA A 128 -10.99 10.09 -1.55
N ASP A 129 -9.70 10.41 -1.54
CA ASP A 129 -8.89 10.40 -2.76
C ASP A 129 -8.77 9.00 -3.35
N LEU A 130 -8.63 7.95 -2.50
CA LEU A 130 -8.62 6.56 -2.96
C LEU A 130 -9.94 6.15 -3.64
N GLN A 131 -11.08 6.62 -3.14
CA GLN A 131 -12.39 6.35 -3.75
C GLN A 131 -12.50 6.91 -5.17
N GLY A 132 -11.84 8.04 -5.43
CA GLY A 132 -11.85 8.73 -6.72
C GLY A 132 -10.87 8.20 -7.76
N LEU A 133 -10.05 7.17 -7.44
CA LEU A 133 -9.06 6.64 -8.38
C LEU A 133 -9.72 5.95 -9.57
N ASP A 134 -9.28 6.28 -10.78
CA ASP A 134 -9.61 5.55 -12.00
C ASP A 134 -8.63 4.39 -12.19
N LEU A 135 -9.04 3.18 -11.77
CA LEU A 135 -8.22 1.98 -11.86
C LEU A 135 -8.64 1.12 -13.05
N THR A 136 -7.66 0.47 -13.66
CA THR A 136 -7.89 -0.34 -14.86
C THR A 136 -8.82 -1.52 -14.59
N TYR A 137 -9.73 -1.77 -15.54
CA TYR A 137 -10.66 -2.88 -15.54
C TYR A 137 -10.55 -3.72 -16.83
N ALA A 138 -10.51 -5.03 -16.65
CA ALA A 138 -10.90 -6.01 -17.65
C ALA A 138 -11.21 -7.33 -16.92
N PRO A 139 -12.25 -8.08 -17.29
CA PRO A 139 -12.71 -9.28 -16.57
C PRO A 139 -11.60 -10.27 -16.17
N PRO A 140 -10.61 -10.59 -17.01
CA PRO A 140 -9.58 -11.57 -16.67
C PRO A 140 -8.45 -11.04 -15.78
N VAL A 141 -8.37 -9.72 -15.50
CA VAL A 141 -7.22 -9.12 -14.81
C VAL A 141 -7.59 -8.22 -13.63
N ALA A 142 -8.79 -7.64 -13.62
CA ALA A 142 -9.30 -6.84 -12.52
C ALA A 142 -10.83 -6.76 -12.56
N PRO A 143 -11.52 -6.67 -11.41
CA PRO A 143 -12.95 -6.38 -11.38
C PRO A 143 -13.21 -4.90 -11.66
N VAL A 144 -14.43 -4.55 -12.05
CA VAL A 144 -14.86 -3.16 -12.30
C VAL A 144 -14.70 -2.27 -11.06
N TRP A 145 -15.02 -2.82 -9.90
CA TRP A 145 -14.69 -2.23 -8.61
C TRP A 145 -13.47 -2.93 -8.04
N ASP A 146 -12.29 -2.31 -8.20
CA ASP A 146 -11.06 -2.88 -7.65
C ASP A 146 -11.19 -3.04 -6.11
N PRO A 147 -10.65 -4.10 -5.51
CA PRO A 147 -10.65 -4.30 -4.07
C PRO A 147 -10.18 -3.09 -3.25
N ILE A 148 -9.27 -2.26 -3.78
CA ILE A 148 -8.87 -1.02 -3.12
C ILE A 148 -10.03 -0.03 -3.05
N LEU A 149 -10.79 0.14 -4.14
CA LEU A 149 -11.95 1.02 -4.17
C LEU A 149 -13.07 0.52 -3.25
N ILE A 150 -13.28 -0.80 -3.21
CA ILE A 150 -14.24 -1.40 -2.27
C ILE A 150 -13.81 -1.11 -0.83
N ALA A 151 -12.54 -1.32 -0.49
CA ALA A 151 -12.02 -1.04 0.84
C ALA A 151 -12.15 0.45 1.22
N ALA A 152 -11.83 1.35 0.30
CA ALA A 152 -11.97 2.79 0.51
C ALA A 152 -13.45 3.20 0.70
N ASN A 153 -14.38 2.62 -0.08
CA ASN A 153 -15.83 2.86 0.07
C ASN A 153 -16.37 2.37 1.41
N VAL A 154 -15.84 1.28 1.95
CA VAL A 154 -16.22 0.78 3.29
C VAL A 154 -15.61 1.65 4.38
N ALA A 155 -14.36 2.09 4.21
CA ALA A 155 -13.65 2.93 5.18
C ALA A 155 -14.26 4.34 5.34
N ALA A 156 -14.96 4.84 4.33
CA ALA A 156 -15.57 6.17 4.33
C ALA A 156 -16.96 6.22 5.00
N ARG A 157 -17.49 5.09 5.47
CA ARG A 157 -18.80 4.99 6.15
C ARG A 157 -18.69 5.23 7.63
#